data_45b6e22763385fe73c0c80cb72f39f96
#
_entry.id   45b6e22763385fe73c0c80cb72f39f96
#
_cell.length_a   1.000
_cell.length_b   1.000
_cell.length_c   1.000
_cell.angle_alpha   90.00
_cell.angle_beta   90.00
_cell.angle_gamma   90.00
#
_symmetry.space_group_name_H-M   'P 1'
#
loop_
_entity.id
_entity.type
_entity.pdbx_description
1 polymer ?
#
loop_
_entity_poly.entity_id
_entity_poly.type
_entity_poly.pdbx_seq_one_letter_code
_entity_poly.pdbx_strand_id
1 'polypeptide(L)'
;MPLLPGSGLLTSLDEARVMAEQIGYPVMLKSTAGGGGIGMQRCDDVEQLSAAFTRVKRLAGNNFADDGVFLEKFIARARHIEVQIFGDGAGNVIALGERDCSAQRRNQKVLEETPAPGLSAAVRAELQVTAVRLARAVNYRSAGTVEYVYDDASQQFWFLEVNTRLQVEHGVTEMVYGVDLVRWMVELAQQTLPPIHTLSAKAQGHAIQVRLYAEDPAKQFQPSAGLLSHVQFPAEIDDATLRIDSSVETGMEVSPFYDPMLAKVIVHAANREVALHSMAQALDATELYGIETNLLWLRHLCSLPEVQQGRIITATLGGVQWQPPTLDILSGGTLTTVQDAPGRVGYWHVGVPPSGPFDSRAFQLGNRLLNNDAQAA
;
A
#
# COMPACT_ATOMS: atom_id res chain seq x y z
N MET A 1 10.39 -24.11 7.69
CA MET A 1 10.12 -22.66 7.64
C MET A 1 11.45 -21.97 7.85
N PRO A 2 11.98 -21.23 6.88
CA PRO A 2 13.18 -20.41 7.09
C PRO A 2 12.86 -19.24 8.03
N LEU A 3 13.70 -19.07 9.06
CA LEU A 3 13.60 -17.95 10.01
C LEU A 3 14.82 -17.05 9.84
N LEU A 4 14.63 -15.74 10.07
CA LEU A 4 15.77 -14.83 10.13
C LEU A 4 16.77 -15.27 11.21
N PRO A 5 18.09 -15.12 10.99
CA PRO A 5 19.04 -15.24 12.07
C PRO A 5 18.64 -14.30 13.21
N GLY A 6 18.47 -14.84 14.40
CA GLY A 6 17.93 -14.07 15.52
C GLY A 6 18.31 -14.68 16.87
N SER A 7 17.91 -13.98 17.93
CA SER A 7 18.05 -14.46 19.30
C SER A 7 16.76 -15.12 19.79
N GLY A 8 16.85 -15.85 20.91
CA GLY A 8 15.70 -16.06 21.77
C GLY A 8 15.30 -14.78 22.52
N LEU A 9 14.42 -14.95 23.50
CA LEU A 9 14.04 -13.87 24.41
C LEU A 9 15.26 -13.38 25.19
N LEU A 10 15.49 -12.07 25.17
CA LEU A 10 16.65 -11.45 25.82
C LEU A 10 16.30 -11.00 27.24
N THR A 11 17.13 -11.38 28.18
CA THR A 11 16.96 -11.06 29.59
C THR A 11 17.76 -9.81 30.00
N SER A 12 18.87 -9.52 29.32
CA SER A 12 19.78 -8.42 29.66
C SER A 12 20.36 -7.72 28.42
N LEU A 13 20.88 -6.52 28.62
CA LEU A 13 21.60 -5.78 27.59
C LEU A 13 22.91 -6.49 27.19
N ASP A 14 23.60 -7.10 28.13
CA ASP A 14 24.86 -7.80 27.84
C ASP A 14 24.62 -9.03 26.96
N GLU A 15 23.56 -9.78 27.22
CA GLU A 15 23.11 -10.86 26.35
C GLU A 15 22.77 -10.33 24.95
N ALA A 16 22.07 -9.20 24.87
CA ALA A 16 21.71 -8.59 23.59
C ALA A 16 22.96 -8.19 22.78
N ARG A 17 24.00 -7.65 23.41
CA ARG A 17 25.27 -7.30 22.75
C ARG A 17 25.96 -8.55 22.18
N VAL A 18 26.09 -9.60 22.96
CA VAL A 18 26.71 -10.86 22.52
C VAL A 18 25.94 -11.46 21.32
N MET A 19 24.60 -11.49 21.41
CA MET A 19 23.79 -12.02 20.33
C MET A 19 23.85 -11.14 19.07
N ALA A 20 23.89 -9.81 19.21
CA ALA A 20 24.01 -8.89 18.08
C ALA A 20 25.35 -9.06 17.33
N GLU A 21 26.45 -9.31 18.05
CA GLU A 21 27.74 -9.63 17.44
C GLU A 21 27.71 -10.95 16.67
N GLN A 22 27.03 -11.97 17.20
CA GLN A 22 26.89 -13.28 16.52
C GLN A 22 26.01 -13.17 15.26
N ILE A 23 24.89 -12.42 15.31
CA ILE A 23 24.00 -12.18 14.19
C ILE A 23 24.68 -11.30 13.14
N GLY A 24 25.50 -10.36 13.60
CA GLY A 24 26.17 -9.32 12.80
C GLY A 24 25.25 -8.12 12.53
N TYR A 25 25.76 -6.92 12.80
CA TYR A 25 25.04 -5.66 12.51
C TYR A 25 24.82 -5.42 11.00
N PRO A 26 23.78 -4.68 10.62
CA PRO A 26 22.73 -4.14 11.48
C PRO A 26 21.75 -5.22 11.95
N VAL A 27 21.16 -5.00 13.13
CA VAL A 27 20.12 -5.86 13.72
C VAL A 27 18.83 -5.08 13.98
N MET A 28 17.71 -5.81 14.06
CA MET A 28 16.42 -5.27 14.48
C MET A 28 16.10 -5.74 15.89
N LEU A 29 15.99 -4.82 16.83
CA LEU A 29 15.46 -5.10 18.16
C LEU A 29 13.94 -5.03 18.13
N LYS A 30 13.27 -6.10 18.54
CA LYS A 30 11.81 -6.24 18.48
C LYS A 30 11.22 -6.59 19.84
N SER A 31 10.03 -6.06 20.13
CA SER A 31 9.18 -6.51 21.23
C SER A 31 8.42 -7.78 20.85
N THR A 32 8.26 -8.70 21.80
CA THR A 32 7.45 -9.94 21.65
C THR A 32 5.97 -9.66 21.43
N ALA A 33 5.45 -8.58 22.01
CA ALA A 33 4.04 -8.19 21.91
C ALA A 33 3.78 -7.13 20.84
N GLY A 34 4.82 -6.64 20.14
CA GLY A 34 4.70 -5.65 19.08
C GLY A 34 4.21 -6.25 17.77
N GLY A 35 3.46 -5.47 17.00
CA GLY A 35 3.01 -5.83 15.65
C GLY A 35 2.87 -4.59 14.77
N GLY A 36 2.80 -4.76 13.45
CA GLY A 36 2.61 -3.63 12.51
C GLY A 36 3.71 -2.56 12.56
N GLY A 37 4.94 -2.92 12.96
CA GLY A 37 6.06 -1.98 13.08
C GLY A 37 6.18 -1.27 14.44
N ILE A 38 5.25 -1.48 15.36
CA ILE A 38 5.30 -0.90 16.72
C ILE A 38 6.20 -1.77 17.61
N GLY A 39 7.08 -1.14 18.37
CA GLY A 39 8.01 -1.86 19.27
C GLY A 39 9.22 -2.45 18.54
N MET A 40 9.60 -1.91 17.38
CA MET A 40 10.80 -2.32 16.64
C MET A 40 11.78 -1.15 16.50
N GLN A 41 13.09 -1.47 16.55
CA GLN A 41 14.13 -0.50 16.27
C GLN A 41 15.32 -1.13 15.58
N ARG A 42 15.74 -0.55 14.47
CA ARG A 42 17.00 -0.84 13.82
C ARG A 42 18.16 -0.31 14.66
N CYS A 43 19.19 -1.14 14.80
CA CYS A 43 20.44 -0.81 15.47
C CYS A 43 21.60 -1.15 14.53
N ASP A 44 22.36 -0.13 14.14
CA ASP A 44 23.47 -0.29 13.20
C ASP A 44 24.78 -0.68 13.92
N ASP A 45 24.85 -0.47 15.23
CA ASP A 45 26.00 -0.70 16.09
C ASP A 45 25.57 -0.98 17.54
N VAL A 46 26.56 -1.24 18.42
CA VAL A 46 26.36 -1.58 19.83
C VAL A 46 25.86 -0.37 20.66
N GLU A 47 26.22 0.85 20.29
CA GLU A 47 25.79 2.08 20.94
C GLU A 47 24.30 2.28 20.74
N GLN A 48 23.82 2.17 19.49
CA GLN A 48 22.41 2.26 19.13
C GLN A 48 21.59 1.15 19.81
N LEU A 49 22.11 -0.10 19.82
CA LEU A 49 21.46 -1.20 20.50
C LEU A 49 21.29 -0.92 22.00
N SER A 50 22.35 -0.40 22.64
CA SER A 50 22.32 -0.08 24.08
C SER A 50 21.29 1.00 24.41
N ALA A 51 21.20 2.05 23.59
CA ALA A 51 20.22 3.12 23.74
C ALA A 51 18.78 2.62 23.46
N ALA A 52 18.61 1.74 22.47
CA ALA A 52 17.32 1.20 22.07
C ALA A 52 16.75 0.21 23.09
N PHE A 53 17.58 -0.63 23.71
CA PHE A 53 17.15 -1.76 24.55
C PHE A 53 16.21 -1.33 25.67
N THR A 54 16.61 -0.35 26.48
CA THR A 54 15.78 0.16 27.58
C THR A 54 14.51 0.83 27.06
N ARG A 55 14.61 1.57 25.95
CA ARG A 55 13.48 2.28 25.36
C ARG A 55 12.41 1.32 24.81
N VAL A 56 12.82 0.32 24.02
CA VAL A 56 11.90 -0.65 23.41
C VAL A 56 11.24 -1.50 24.49
N LYS A 57 12.01 -1.97 25.48
CA LYS A 57 11.49 -2.72 26.61
C LYS A 57 10.44 -1.95 27.43
N ARG A 58 10.70 -0.67 27.70
CA ARG A 58 9.75 0.22 28.40
C ARG A 58 8.47 0.47 27.59
N LEU A 59 8.61 0.72 26.27
CA LEU A 59 7.46 0.92 25.39
C LEU A 59 6.59 -0.34 25.30
N ALA A 60 7.23 -1.49 25.24
CA ALA A 60 6.54 -2.78 25.19
C ALA A 60 5.75 -3.04 26.49
N GLY A 61 6.38 -2.86 27.65
CA GLY A 61 5.71 -2.98 28.94
C GLY A 61 4.53 -2.02 29.12
N ASN A 62 4.66 -0.78 28.67
CA ASN A 62 3.59 0.22 28.81
C ASN A 62 2.40 -0.03 27.87
N ASN A 63 2.64 -0.52 26.65
CA ASN A 63 1.60 -0.64 25.63
C ASN A 63 0.94 -2.03 25.61
N PHE A 64 1.69 -3.08 26.00
CA PHE A 64 1.25 -4.46 25.80
C PHE A 64 1.29 -5.31 27.08
N ALA A 65 1.72 -4.75 28.21
CA ALA A 65 1.96 -5.46 29.48
C ALA A 65 2.94 -6.66 29.35
N ASP A 66 3.78 -6.66 28.30
CA ASP A 66 4.83 -7.63 28.04
C ASP A 66 6.10 -6.86 27.63
N ASP A 67 7.18 -7.00 28.39
CA ASP A 67 8.45 -6.32 28.16
C ASP A 67 9.49 -7.19 27.45
N GLY A 68 9.08 -8.36 26.96
CA GLY A 68 9.94 -9.27 26.21
C GLY A 68 10.50 -8.62 24.93
N VAL A 69 11.79 -8.82 24.70
CA VAL A 69 12.48 -8.34 23.49
C VAL A 69 13.41 -9.40 22.94
N PHE A 70 13.62 -9.36 21.62
CA PHE A 70 14.53 -10.26 20.90
C PHE A 70 15.18 -9.52 19.72
N LEU A 71 16.23 -10.10 19.16
CA LEU A 71 16.94 -9.58 17.99
C LEU A 71 16.70 -10.44 16.78
N GLU A 72 16.65 -9.78 15.61
CA GLU A 72 16.71 -10.42 14.30
C GLU A 72 17.68 -9.68 13.38
N LYS A 73 18.24 -10.41 12.42
CA LYS A 73 19.05 -9.80 11.35
C LYS A 73 18.21 -8.78 10.59
N PHE A 74 18.74 -7.57 10.43
CA PHE A 74 18.15 -6.56 9.54
C PHE A 74 18.53 -6.83 8.09
N ILE A 75 17.56 -6.87 7.20
CA ILE A 75 17.74 -7.04 5.76
C ILE A 75 17.61 -5.68 5.08
N ALA A 76 18.73 -5.18 4.56
CA ALA A 76 18.78 -3.81 4.02
C ALA A 76 17.99 -3.65 2.69
N ARG A 77 17.94 -4.70 1.87
CA ARG A 77 17.18 -4.72 0.61
C ARG A 77 15.94 -5.60 0.72
N ALA A 78 15.24 -5.45 1.84
CA ALA A 78 14.06 -6.24 2.15
C ALA A 78 12.91 -5.91 1.19
N ARG A 79 12.31 -6.93 0.61
CA ARG A 79 10.97 -6.88 0.01
C ARG A 79 9.99 -7.60 0.92
N HIS A 80 8.78 -7.09 0.96
CA HIS A 80 7.67 -7.71 1.68
C HIS A 80 6.87 -8.56 0.69
N ILE A 81 7.10 -9.85 0.72
CA ILE A 81 6.41 -10.83 -0.12
C ILE A 81 5.46 -11.63 0.75
N GLU A 82 4.26 -11.87 0.27
CA GLU A 82 3.26 -12.60 1.03
C GLU A 82 2.50 -13.60 0.16
N VAL A 83 2.08 -14.72 0.74
CA VAL A 83 1.34 -15.78 0.03
C VAL A 83 -0.09 -15.85 0.54
N GLN A 84 -1.05 -15.69 -0.37
CA GLN A 84 -2.46 -15.91 -0.06
C GLN A 84 -2.72 -17.41 0.12
N ILE A 85 -3.27 -17.78 1.27
CA ILE A 85 -3.71 -19.15 1.55
C ILE A 85 -5.21 -19.20 1.79
N PHE A 86 -5.79 -20.38 1.53
CA PHE A 86 -7.16 -20.71 1.91
C PHE A 86 -7.24 -22.16 2.37
N GLY A 87 -7.83 -22.40 3.55
CA GLY A 87 -7.92 -23.70 4.17
C GLY A 87 -9.34 -24.08 4.57
N ASP A 88 -9.65 -25.39 4.65
CA ASP A 88 -10.96 -25.92 5.06
C ASP A 88 -11.08 -26.23 6.56
N GLY A 89 -9.98 -26.19 7.29
CA GLY A 89 -9.93 -26.60 8.69
C GLY A 89 -9.77 -28.11 8.90
N ALA A 90 -9.67 -28.89 7.83
CA ALA A 90 -9.50 -30.35 7.84
C ALA A 90 -8.16 -30.80 7.25
N GLY A 91 -7.19 -29.88 7.14
CA GLY A 91 -5.86 -30.15 6.62
C GLY A 91 -5.70 -29.93 5.12
N ASN A 92 -6.77 -29.61 4.39
CA ASN A 92 -6.63 -29.21 3.00
C ASN A 92 -6.41 -27.68 2.91
N VAL A 93 -5.33 -27.30 2.23
CA VAL A 93 -4.94 -25.89 2.06
C VAL A 93 -4.42 -25.71 0.66
N ILE A 94 -4.83 -24.62 0.02
CA ILE A 94 -4.31 -24.13 -1.27
C ILE A 94 -3.59 -22.80 -1.08
N ALA A 95 -2.63 -22.51 -1.96
CA ALA A 95 -2.02 -21.20 -2.13
C ALA A 95 -2.52 -20.57 -3.44
N LEU A 96 -2.82 -19.27 -3.41
CA LEU A 96 -3.25 -18.47 -4.54
C LEU A 96 -2.19 -17.42 -4.89
N GLY A 97 -0.97 -17.92 -5.10
CA GLY A 97 0.20 -17.11 -5.47
C GLY A 97 0.68 -16.18 -4.36
N GLU A 98 1.59 -15.32 -4.76
CA GLU A 98 2.20 -14.33 -3.89
C GLU A 98 1.89 -12.90 -4.38
N ARG A 99 1.93 -11.98 -3.43
CA ARG A 99 1.87 -10.53 -3.65
C ARG A 99 3.18 -9.88 -3.26
N ASP A 100 3.56 -8.83 -3.95
CA ASP A 100 4.58 -7.88 -3.50
C ASP A 100 3.91 -6.70 -2.83
N CYS A 101 4.20 -6.49 -1.56
CA CYS A 101 3.70 -5.41 -0.74
C CYS A 101 4.84 -4.52 -0.24
N SER A 102 5.93 -4.43 -0.99
CA SER A 102 7.14 -3.69 -0.60
C SER A 102 6.98 -2.18 -0.66
N ALA A 103 6.04 -1.67 -1.47
CA ALA A 103 5.74 -0.25 -1.53
C ALA A 103 5.01 0.22 -0.26
N GLN A 104 5.80 0.55 0.76
CA GLN A 104 5.33 0.90 2.10
C GLN A 104 5.81 2.27 2.53
N ARG A 105 4.96 2.98 3.25
CA ARG A 105 5.30 4.21 3.98
C ARG A 105 5.09 3.98 5.47
N ARG A 106 6.14 4.08 6.28
CA ARG A 106 6.08 3.82 7.73
C ARG A 106 5.42 2.47 8.06
N ASN A 107 5.80 1.43 7.33
CA ASN A 107 5.24 0.06 7.40
C ASN A 107 3.76 -0.06 6.95
N GLN A 108 3.17 0.98 6.40
CA GLN A 108 1.83 0.94 5.82
C GLN A 108 1.95 0.68 4.31
N LYS A 109 1.33 -0.38 3.83
CA LYS A 109 1.27 -0.74 2.40
C LYS A 109 0.52 0.33 1.63
N VAL A 110 0.99 0.69 0.45
CA VAL A 110 0.44 1.76 -0.40
C VAL A 110 0.15 1.28 -1.82
N LEU A 111 1.06 0.46 -2.38
CA LEU A 111 0.89 -0.22 -3.64
C LEU A 111 1.21 -1.70 -3.44
N GLU A 112 0.34 -2.55 -3.94
CA GLU A 112 0.48 -4.00 -3.92
C GLU A 112 0.29 -4.56 -5.32
N GLU A 113 1.03 -5.60 -5.68
CA GLU A 113 0.92 -6.23 -6.98
C GLU A 113 1.06 -7.75 -6.92
N THR A 114 0.45 -8.43 -7.88
CA THR A 114 0.59 -9.86 -8.10
C THR A 114 0.59 -10.18 -9.60
N PRO A 115 1.45 -11.11 -10.06
CA PRO A 115 2.55 -11.79 -9.35
C PRO A 115 3.66 -10.81 -8.95
N ALA A 116 4.42 -11.13 -7.89
CA ALA A 116 5.56 -10.32 -7.47
C ALA A 116 6.63 -10.25 -8.58
N PRO A 117 7.07 -9.04 -9.02
CA PRO A 117 8.03 -8.91 -10.10
C PRO A 117 9.41 -9.43 -9.70
N GLY A 118 10.16 -9.97 -10.65
CA GLY A 118 11.56 -10.36 -10.48
C GLY A 118 11.82 -11.59 -9.62
N LEU A 119 10.81 -12.26 -9.05
CA LEU A 119 11.00 -13.53 -8.36
C LEU A 119 11.24 -14.67 -9.33
N SER A 120 12.25 -15.51 -9.06
CA SER A 120 12.45 -16.73 -9.84
C SER A 120 11.32 -17.74 -9.62
N ALA A 121 11.05 -18.58 -10.62
CA ALA A 121 10.04 -19.63 -10.50
C ALA A 121 10.31 -20.58 -9.32
N ALA A 122 11.58 -20.84 -8.99
CA ALA A 122 11.97 -21.68 -7.87
C ALA A 122 11.61 -21.04 -6.53
N VAL A 123 11.95 -19.76 -6.32
CA VAL A 123 11.61 -19.03 -5.10
C VAL A 123 10.09 -18.93 -4.94
N ARG A 124 9.36 -18.63 -6.01
CA ARG A 124 7.90 -18.56 -6.01
C ARG A 124 7.25 -19.89 -5.58
N ALA A 125 7.73 -21.00 -6.14
CA ALA A 125 7.25 -22.31 -5.77
C ALA A 125 7.56 -22.65 -4.29
N GLU A 126 8.75 -22.31 -3.81
CA GLU A 126 9.15 -22.58 -2.44
C GLU A 126 8.36 -21.76 -1.40
N LEU A 127 8.09 -20.49 -1.68
CA LEU A 127 7.20 -19.62 -0.89
C LEU A 127 5.83 -20.27 -0.71
N GLN A 128 5.19 -20.69 -1.82
CA GLN A 128 3.87 -21.31 -1.78
C GLN A 128 3.86 -22.65 -1.04
N VAL A 129 4.84 -23.51 -1.33
CA VAL A 129 4.98 -24.82 -0.64
C VAL A 129 5.18 -24.62 0.86
N THR A 130 5.98 -23.64 1.25
CA THR A 130 6.26 -23.34 2.66
C THR A 130 5.02 -22.80 3.37
N ALA A 131 4.26 -21.90 2.74
CA ALA A 131 3.00 -21.38 3.25
C ALA A 131 1.94 -22.48 3.44
N VAL A 132 1.76 -23.33 2.43
CA VAL A 132 0.81 -24.46 2.50
C VAL A 132 1.21 -25.44 3.60
N ARG A 133 2.50 -25.79 3.73
CA ARG A 133 2.99 -26.68 4.78
C ARG A 133 2.73 -26.14 6.17
N LEU A 134 2.95 -24.84 6.39
CA LEU A 134 2.67 -24.16 7.66
C LEU A 134 1.18 -24.23 7.99
N ALA A 135 0.33 -23.84 7.05
CA ALA A 135 -1.12 -23.78 7.25
C ALA A 135 -1.73 -25.18 7.49
N ARG A 136 -1.23 -26.21 6.79
CA ARG A 136 -1.63 -27.62 7.03
C ARG A 136 -1.29 -28.10 8.43
N ALA A 137 -0.12 -27.72 8.97
CA ALA A 137 0.32 -28.15 10.28
C ALA A 137 -0.59 -27.69 11.43
N VAL A 138 -1.38 -26.64 11.20
CA VAL A 138 -2.33 -26.07 12.18
C VAL A 138 -3.79 -26.27 11.77
N ASN A 139 -4.08 -27.09 10.74
CA ASN A 139 -5.42 -27.25 10.17
C ASN A 139 -6.09 -25.90 9.91
N TYR A 140 -5.38 -25.00 9.22
CA TYR A 140 -5.85 -23.63 8.98
C TYR A 140 -7.21 -23.62 8.30
N ARG A 141 -8.09 -22.71 8.74
CA ARG A 141 -9.44 -22.55 8.18
C ARG A 141 -9.67 -21.13 7.70
N SER A 142 -10.28 -20.99 6.51
CA SER A 142 -10.65 -19.72 5.87
C SER A 142 -9.46 -19.05 5.15
N ALA A 143 -9.65 -17.79 4.75
CA ALA A 143 -8.61 -16.99 4.12
C ALA A 143 -7.55 -16.54 5.12
N GLY A 144 -6.29 -16.57 4.73
CA GLY A 144 -5.17 -16.07 5.50
C GLY A 144 -3.99 -15.76 4.60
N THR A 145 -2.99 -15.13 5.17
CA THR A 145 -1.79 -14.71 4.43
C THR A 145 -0.55 -15.05 5.24
N VAL A 146 0.43 -15.68 4.60
CA VAL A 146 1.75 -15.92 5.19
C VAL A 146 2.71 -14.88 4.62
N GLU A 147 3.28 -14.06 5.49
CA GLU A 147 4.18 -12.97 5.13
C GLU A 147 5.65 -13.38 5.28
N TYR A 148 6.48 -12.88 4.37
CA TYR A 148 7.90 -13.16 4.29
C TYR A 148 8.69 -11.88 4.05
N VAL A 149 9.88 -11.82 4.64
CA VAL A 149 10.94 -10.91 4.23
C VAL A 149 11.76 -11.60 3.15
N TYR A 150 11.85 -11.00 1.99
CA TYR A 150 12.69 -11.48 0.88
C TYR A 150 13.86 -10.52 0.68
N ASP A 151 15.07 -11.05 0.63
CA ASP A 151 16.26 -10.28 0.29
C ASP A 151 16.54 -10.35 -1.21
N ASP A 152 16.35 -9.25 -1.89
CA ASP A 152 16.55 -9.12 -3.32
C ASP A 152 18.02 -9.37 -3.77
N ALA A 153 18.97 -9.19 -2.86
CA ALA A 153 20.39 -9.40 -3.17
C ALA A 153 20.81 -10.89 -3.12
N SER A 154 20.38 -11.62 -2.08
CA SER A 154 20.69 -13.05 -1.91
C SER A 154 19.65 -13.98 -2.50
N GLN A 155 18.49 -13.46 -2.89
CA GLN A 155 17.30 -14.23 -3.34
C GLN A 155 16.82 -15.24 -2.28
N GLN A 156 17.04 -14.94 -1.02
CA GLN A 156 16.57 -15.75 0.12
C GLN A 156 15.34 -15.09 0.74
N PHE A 157 14.51 -15.91 1.36
CA PHE A 157 13.34 -15.41 2.09
C PHE A 157 13.25 -16.04 3.48
N TRP A 158 12.62 -15.32 4.39
CA TRP A 158 12.38 -15.74 5.76
C TRP A 158 10.95 -15.44 6.17
N PHE A 159 10.41 -16.30 6.98
CA PHE A 159 9.08 -16.12 7.56
C PHE A 159 9.04 -14.87 8.45
N LEU A 160 7.97 -14.10 8.30
CA LEU A 160 7.71 -12.93 9.11
C LEU A 160 6.55 -13.17 10.08
N GLU A 161 5.34 -13.37 9.55
CA GLU A 161 4.14 -13.62 10.35
C GLU A 161 3.02 -14.27 9.52
N VAL A 162 1.92 -14.65 10.21
CA VAL A 162 0.68 -15.08 9.57
C VAL A 162 -0.44 -14.11 9.94
N ASN A 163 -1.09 -13.53 8.94
CA ASN A 163 -2.32 -12.80 9.14
C ASN A 163 -3.50 -13.75 9.00
N THR A 164 -4.17 -14.04 10.12
CA THR A 164 -5.26 -15.01 10.21
C THR A 164 -6.62 -14.38 9.86
N ARG A 165 -6.64 -13.57 8.81
CA ARG A 165 -7.80 -12.82 8.31
C ARG A 165 -7.62 -12.52 6.83
N LEU A 166 -8.71 -12.11 6.19
CA LEU A 166 -8.62 -11.49 4.88
C LEU A 166 -7.90 -10.14 4.99
N GLN A 167 -6.98 -9.86 4.06
CA GLN A 167 -6.23 -8.61 4.02
C GLN A 167 -6.82 -7.62 3.01
N VAL A 168 -6.48 -6.35 3.14
CA VAL A 168 -6.96 -5.26 2.28
C VAL A 168 -6.59 -5.50 0.82
N GLU A 169 -5.41 -6.06 0.58
CA GLU A 169 -4.80 -6.32 -0.72
C GLU A 169 -5.24 -7.63 -1.40
N HIS A 170 -6.22 -8.34 -0.85
CA HIS A 170 -6.74 -9.59 -1.45
C HIS A 170 -7.26 -9.40 -2.89
N GLY A 171 -7.70 -8.18 -3.21
CA GLY A 171 -8.31 -7.87 -4.51
C GLY A 171 -7.40 -8.14 -5.71
N VAL A 172 -6.09 -7.91 -5.60
CA VAL A 172 -5.16 -8.24 -6.70
C VAL A 172 -5.08 -9.75 -6.94
N THR A 173 -5.13 -10.56 -5.89
CA THR A 173 -5.18 -12.03 -6.00
C THR A 173 -6.48 -12.47 -6.66
N GLU A 174 -7.62 -11.92 -6.25
CA GLU A 174 -8.91 -12.23 -6.84
C GLU A 174 -8.95 -11.95 -8.34
N MET A 175 -8.42 -10.79 -8.76
CA MET A 175 -8.36 -10.40 -10.17
C MET A 175 -7.49 -11.33 -11.01
N VAL A 176 -6.30 -11.72 -10.50
CA VAL A 176 -5.37 -12.60 -11.24
C VAL A 176 -5.85 -14.05 -11.29
N TYR A 177 -6.50 -14.53 -10.23
CA TYR A 177 -6.94 -15.92 -10.14
C TYR A 177 -8.41 -16.13 -10.57
N GLY A 178 -9.18 -15.06 -10.79
CA GLY A 178 -10.59 -15.14 -11.15
C GLY A 178 -11.44 -15.75 -10.04
N VAL A 179 -11.15 -15.47 -8.77
CA VAL A 179 -11.83 -16.02 -7.61
C VAL A 179 -12.43 -14.91 -6.74
N ASP A 180 -13.38 -15.26 -5.89
CA ASP A 180 -13.97 -14.40 -4.88
C ASP A 180 -13.73 -15.03 -3.50
N LEU A 181 -12.73 -14.52 -2.78
CA LEU A 181 -12.33 -15.03 -1.47
C LEU A 181 -13.38 -14.78 -0.39
N VAL A 182 -14.09 -13.66 -0.49
CA VAL A 182 -15.18 -13.33 0.46
C VAL A 182 -16.32 -14.34 0.29
N ARG A 183 -16.71 -14.63 -0.94
CA ARG A 183 -17.69 -15.65 -1.24
C ARG A 183 -17.27 -17.03 -0.72
N TRP A 184 -16.01 -17.43 -0.95
CA TRP A 184 -15.49 -18.70 -0.41
C TRP A 184 -15.53 -18.76 1.11
N MET A 185 -15.25 -17.66 1.80
CA MET A 185 -15.35 -17.58 3.26
C MET A 185 -16.80 -17.80 3.74
N VAL A 186 -17.79 -17.20 3.05
CA VAL A 186 -19.21 -17.37 3.35
C VAL A 186 -19.64 -18.80 3.06
N GLU A 187 -19.32 -19.35 1.89
CA GLU A 187 -19.66 -20.73 1.49
C GLU A 187 -19.00 -21.75 2.44
N LEU A 188 -17.76 -21.50 2.89
CA LEU A 188 -17.10 -22.34 3.89
C LEU A 188 -17.85 -22.34 5.25
N ALA A 189 -18.30 -21.16 5.68
CA ALA A 189 -19.07 -21.02 6.91
C ALA A 189 -20.43 -21.73 6.81
N GLN A 190 -21.08 -21.68 5.65
CA GLN A 190 -22.33 -22.35 5.35
C GLN A 190 -22.17 -23.85 5.04
N GLN A 191 -20.92 -24.36 4.95
CA GLN A 191 -20.60 -25.75 4.57
C GLN A 191 -21.09 -26.10 3.13
N THR A 192 -21.13 -25.12 2.25
CA THR A 192 -21.52 -25.25 0.83
C THR A 192 -20.35 -25.10 -0.13
N LEU A 193 -19.17 -24.75 0.38
CA LEU A 193 -17.96 -24.64 -0.44
C LEU A 193 -17.60 -26.01 -1.06
N PRO A 194 -17.34 -26.09 -2.36
CA PRO A 194 -16.80 -27.31 -2.97
C PRO A 194 -15.48 -27.73 -2.32
N PRO A 195 -15.08 -29.00 -2.41
CA PRO A 195 -13.80 -29.45 -1.87
C PRO A 195 -12.65 -28.58 -2.36
N ILE A 196 -11.79 -28.09 -1.46
CA ILE A 196 -10.74 -27.10 -1.75
C ILE A 196 -9.81 -27.55 -2.91
N HIS A 197 -9.51 -28.84 -3.02
CA HIS A 197 -8.67 -29.35 -4.10
C HIS A 197 -9.30 -29.23 -5.50
N THR A 198 -10.61 -28.98 -5.58
CA THR A 198 -11.32 -28.72 -6.85
C THR A 198 -11.35 -27.23 -7.21
N LEU A 199 -11.00 -26.35 -6.27
CA LEU A 199 -10.93 -24.90 -6.47
C LEU A 199 -9.60 -24.54 -7.14
N SER A 200 -9.31 -25.14 -8.30
CA SER A 200 -8.10 -24.82 -9.06
C SER A 200 -8.28 -23.53 -9.85
N ALA A 201 -7.57 -22.50 -9.47
CA ALA A 201 -7.47 -21.27 -10.24
C ALA A 201 -6.05 -21.15 -10.80
N LYS A 202 -5.93 -20.74 -12.06
CA LYS A 202 -4.63 -20.45 -12.69
C LYS A 202 -4.45 -18.95 -12.74
N ALA A 203 -3.28 -18.50 -12.32
CA ALA A 203 -2.91 -17.09 -12.44
C ALA A 203 -2.93 -16.66 -13.91
N GLN A 204 -3.57 -15.55 -14.20
CA GLN A 204 -3.63 -14.92 -15.52
C GLN A 204 -3.35 -13.44 -15.40
N GLY A 205 -2.48 -12.91 -16.26
CA GLY A 205 -2.16 -11.48 -16.30
C GLY A 205 -1.39 -10.98 -15.07
N HIS A 206 -1.60 -9.71 -14.77
CA HIS A 206 -0.98 -9.00 -13.66
C HIS A 206 -1.97 -7.99 -13.06
N ALA A 207 -2.05 -7.91 -11.75
CA ALA A 207 -2.90 -6.93 -11.09
C ALA A 207 -2.07 -6.04 -10.16
N ILE A 208 -2.42 -4.75 -10.14
CA ILE A 208 -1.83 -3.73 -9.27
C ILE A 208 -2.98 -3.07 -8.49
N GLN A 209 -2.78 -2.86 -7.20
CA GLN A 209 -3.67 -2.12 -6.33
C GLN A 209 -2.94 -0.93 -5.75
N VAL A 210 -3.62 0.20 -5.61
CA VAL A 210 -3.16 1.31 -4.78
C VAL A 210 -4.23 1.67 -3.76
N ARG A 211 -3.77 2.20 -2.62
CA ARG A 211 -4.64 2.65 -1.53
C ARG A 211 -4.77 4.17 -1.55
N LEU A 212 -5.98 4.64 -1.79
CA LEU A 212 -6.31 6.05 -1.78
C LEU A 212 -6.70 6.47 -0.37
N TYR A 213 -5.95 7.40 0.20
CA TYR A 213 -6.11 7.87 1.58
C TYR A 213 -6.44 9.37 1.64
N ALA A 214 -7.26 9.74 2.63
CA ALA A 214 -7.48 11.13 3.05
C ALA A 214 -6.28 11.63 3.87
N GLU A 215 -5.15 11.83 3.21
CA GLU A 215 -3.89 12.26 3.79
C GLU A 215 -3.23 13.33 2.92
N ASP A 216 -2.59 14.31 3.54
CA ASP A 216 -1.84 15.38 2.85
C ASP A 216 -0.35 15.01 2.73
N PRO A 217 0.12 14.56 1.55
CA PRO A 217 1.53 14.21 1.35
C PRO A 217 2.49 15.40 1.52
N ALA A 218 2.04 16.62 1.26
CA ALA A 218 2.85 17.84 1.45
C ALA A 218 3.08 18.15 2.93
N LYS A 219 2.20 17.66 3.81
CA LYS A 219 2.30 17.80 5.27
C LYS A 219 2.64 16.47 5.96
N GLN A 220 3.59 15.74 5.42
CA GLN A 220 4.05 14.46 5.97
C GLN A 220 2.95 13.41 6.15
N PHE A 221 1.95 13.44 5.24
CA PHE A 221 0.80 12.54 5.25
C PHE A 221 -0.05 12.68 6.52
N GLN A 222 -0.27 13.90 6.97
CA GLN A 222 -1.25 14.15 8.02
C GLN A 222 -2.65 13.80 7.52
N PRO A 223 -3.50 13.19 8.37
CA PRO A 223 -4.89 12.93 8.02
C PRO A 223 -5.61 14.22 7.63
N SER A 224 -6.42 14.17 6.58
CA SER A 224 -7.22 15.26 6.08
C SER A 224 -8.70 14.89 6.20
N ALA A 225 -9.38 15.43 7.22
CA ALA A 225 -10.80 15.22 7.44
C ALA A 225 -11.62 16.37 6.83
N GLY A 226 -12.87 16.13 6.49
CA GLY A 226 -13.77 17.15 5.97
C GLY A 226 -14.75 16.62 4.93
N LEU A 227 -15.43 17.55 4.27
CA LEU A 227 -16.45 17.26 3.28
C LEU A 227 -15.85 16.95 1.92
N LEU A 228 -16.17 15.80 1.34
CA LEU A 228 -15.91 15.50 -0.07
C LEU A 228 -16.91 16.26 -0.95
N SER A 229 -16.47 17.37 -1.53
CA SER A 229 -17.30 18.21 -2.37
C SER A 229 -17.57 17.61 -3.75
N HIS A 230 -16.67 16.71 -4.21
CA HIS A 230 -16.81 15.97 -5.45
C HIS A 230 -16.06 14.63 -5.36
N VAL A 231 -16.71 13.56 -5.82
CA VAL A 231 -16.13 12.21 -5.93
C VAL A 231 -16.51 11.64 -7.29
N GLN A 232 -15.52 11.36 -8.11
CA GLN A 232 -15.70 10.67 -9.38
C GLN A 232 -14.57 9.71 -9.63
N PHE A 233 -14.92 8.44 -9.84
CA PHE A 233 -14.00 7.41 -10.30
C PHE A 233 -14.31 7.07 -11.76
N PRO A 234 -13.31 6.71 -12.57
CA PRO A 234 -13.57 6.20 -13.91
C PRO A 234 -14.38 4.90 -13.85
N ALA A 235 -15.31 4.74 -14.78
CA ALA A 235 -16.11 3.52 -14.89
C ALA A 235 -15.32 2.39 -15.61
N GLU A 236 -14.49 2.78 -16.58
CA GLU A 236 -13.70 1.86 -17.42
C GLU A 236 -12.33 2.50 -17.71
N ILE A 237 -11.38 1.67 -18.09
CA ILE A 237 -10.07 2.07 -18.62
C ILE A 237 -9.70 1.18 -19.81
N ASP A 238 -8.88 1.70 -20.70
CA ASP A 238 -8.43 0.98 -21.89
C ASP A 238 -7.48 -0.19 -21.51
N ASP A 239 -7.55 -1.27 -22.28
CA ASP A 239 -6.67 -2.44 -22.24
C ASP A 239 -6.57 -3.18 -20.89
N ALA A 240 -7.45 -2.86 -19.92
CA ALA A 240 -7.43 -3.48 -18.59
C ALA A 240 -8.84 -3.57 -17.96
N THR A 241 -8.95 -4.37 -16.92
CA THR A 241 -10.13 -4.42 -16.06
C THR A 241 -9.88 -3.54 -14.83
N LEU A 242 -10.78 -2.60 -14.60
CA LEU A 242 -10.78 -1.73 -13.42
C LEU A 242 -11.75 -2.24 -12.36
N ARG A 243 -11.31 -2.24 -11.10
CA ARG A 243 -12.16 -2.46 -9.93
C ARG A 243 -11.89 -1.36 -8.90
N ILE A 244 -12.95 -0.71 -8.44
CA ILE A 244 -12.89 0.29 -7.36
C ILE A 244 -13.67 -0.25 -6.16
N ASP A 245 -12.96 -0.50 -5.07
CA ASP A 245 -13.59 -0.84 -3.79
C ASP A 245 -13.62 0.44 -2.93
N SER A 246 -14.77 1.09 -2.87
CA SER A 246 -14.97 2.36 -2.18
C SER A 246 -16.36 2.45 -1.56
N SER A 247 -16.47 3.24 -0.50
CA SER A 247 -17.77 3.61 0.12
C SER A 247 -17.99 5.12 0.12
N VAL A 248 -17.09 5.91 -0.48
CA VAL A 248 -17.21 7.37 -0.46
C VAL A 248 -17.97 7.89 -1.69
N GLU A 249 -18.73 8.96 -1.47
CA GLU A 249 -19.53 9.64 -2.49
C GLU A 249 -19.50 11.16 -2.27
N THR A 250 -19.90 11.92 -3.29
CA THR A 250 -20.02 13.37 -3.21
C THR A 250 -20.99 13.77 -2.09
N GLY A 251 -20.56 14.68 -1.23
CA GLY A 251 -21.32 15.13 -0.06
C GLY A 251 -21.06 14.34 1.23
N MET A 252 -20.22 13.31 1.19
CA MET A 252 -19.85 12.57 2.39
C MET A 252 -18.78 13.31 3.21
N GLU A 253 -18.90 13.26 4.53
CA GLU A 253 -17.90 13.79 5.47
C GLU A 253 -16.92 12.69 5.88
N VAL A 254 -15.63 12.95 5.67
CA VAL A 254 -14.54 12.06 6.10
C VAL A 254 -14.18 12.39 7.55
N SER A 255 -14.38 11.41 8.44
CA SER A 255 -14.13 11.55 9.87
C SER A 255 -12.64 11.43 10.22
N PRO A 256 -12.13 12.24 11.17
CA PRO A 256 -10.77 12.10 11.69
C PRO A 256 -10.59 10.93 12.67
N PHE A 257 -11.65 10.23 13.05
CA PHE A 257 -11.65 9.22 14.11
C PHE A 257 -11.46 7.78 13.60
N TYR A 258 -11.47 7.57 12.29
CA TYR A 258 -11.36 6.25 11.65
C TYR A 258 -10.17 6.20 10.70
N ASP A 259 -9.96 5.01 10.12
CA ASP A 259 -8.93 4.82 9.09
C ASP A 259 -9.18 5.78 7.91
N PRO A 260 -8.15 6.51 7.44
CA PRO A 260 -8.32 7.50 6.37
C PRO A 260 -8.47 6.90 4.97
N MET A 261 -8.57 5.59 4.80
CA MET A 261 -8.70 4.94 3.50
C MET A 261 -10.04 5.25 2.83
N LEU A 262 -10.01 5.89 1.67
CA LEU A 262 -11.19 6.26 0.89
C LEU A 262 -11.57 5.18 -0.13
N ALA A 263 -10.56 4.58 -0.76
CA ALA A 263 -10.77 3.58 -1.81
C ALA A 263 -9.53 2.70 -2.01
N LYS A 264 -9.76 1.54 -2.60
CA LYS A 264 -8.75 0.76 -3.31
C LYS A 264 -9.04 0.86 -4.80
N VAL A 265 -8.04 1.28 -5.56
CA VAL A 265 -8.07 1.25 -7.02
C VAL A 265 -7.27 0.02 -7.46
N ILE A 266 -7.89 -0.88 -8.18
CA ILE A 266 -7.31 -2.16 -8.60
C ILE A 266 -7.43 -2.28 -10.11
N VAL A 267 -6.30 -2.55 -10.75
CA VAL A 267 -6.22 -2.72 -12.21
C VAL A 267 -5.66 -4.10 -12.52
N HIS A 268 -6.28 -4.82 -13.46
CA HIS A 268 -5.81 -6.10 -13.97
C HIS A 268 -5.66 -6.05 -15.48
N ALA A 269 -4.51 -6.44 -15.98
CA ALA A 269 -4.18 -6.46 -17.41
C ALA A 269 -3.41 -7.72 -17.82
N ALA A 270 -3.15 -7.88 -19.10
CA ALA A 270 -2.44 -9.03 -19.67
C ALA A 270 -0.99 -9.17 -19.14
N ASN A 271 -0.36 -8.05 -18.76
CA ASN A 271 0.98 -8.01 -18.21
C ASN A 271 1.18 -6.78 -17.30
N ARG A 272 2.32 -6.73 -16.61
CA ARG A 272 2.65 -5.68 -15.63
C ARG A 272 2.74 -4.28 -16.25
N GLU A 273 3.33 -4.15 -17.42
CA GLU A 273 3.54 -2.85 -18.07
C GLU A 273 2.19 -2.20 -18.40
N VAL A 274 1.28 -2.98 -19.01
CA VAL A 274 -0.09 -2.52 -19.28
C VAL A 274 -0.83 -2.20 -17.99
N ALA A 275 -0.74 -3.07 -16.96
CA ALA A 275 -1.40 -2.84 -15.68
C ALA A 275 -0.93 -1.53 -15.01
N LEU A 276 0.37 -1.24 -15.05
CA LEU A 276 0.92 -0.01 -14.47
C LEU A 276 0.54 1.24 -15.26
N HIS A 277 0.53 1.15 -16.60
CA HIS A 277 0.06 2.23 -17.46
C HIS A 277 -1.42 2.54 -17.21
N SER A 278 -2.27 1.51 -17.21
CA SER A 278 -3.70 1.65 -16.95
C SER A 278 -3.99 2.13 -15.51
N MET A 279 -3.14 1.76 -14.51
CA MET A 279 -3.25 2.33 -13.17
C MET A 279 -3.01 3.84 -13.17
N ALA A 280 -2.00 4.31 -13.89
CA ALA A 280 -1.75 5.74 -14.03
C ALA A 280 -2.94 6.45 -14.68
N GLN A 281 -3.52 5.89 -15.74
CA GLN A 281 -4.73 6.43 -16.39
C GLN A 281 -5.93 6.45 -15.43
N ALA A 282 -6.16 5.39 -14.65
CA ALA A 282 -7.23 5.34 -13.66
C ALA A 282 -7.10 6.43 -12.60
N LEU A 283 -5.87 6.67 -12.12
CA LEU A 283 -5.58 7.74 -11.17
C LEU A 283 -5.73 9.13 -11.80
N ASP A 284 -5.36 9.30 -13.07
CA ASP A 284 -5.53 10.57 -13.79
C ASP A 284 -7.02 10.91 -14.02
N ALA A 285 -7.86 9.90 -14.23
CA ALA A 285 -9.29 10.05 -14.41
C ALA A 285 -10.09 10.09 -13.09
N THR A 286 -9.42 9.92 -11.95
CA THR A 286 -10.05 10.01 -10.62
C THR A 286 -10.08 11.45 -10.14
N GLU A 287 -11.25 11.92 -9.74
CA GLU A 287 -11.46 13.28 -9.21
C GLU A 287 -12.00 13.22 -7.79
N LEU A 288 -11.25 13.80 -6.85
CA LEU A 288 -11.62 13.90 -5.44
C LEU A 288 -11.29 15.31 -4.95
N TYR A 289 -12.33 16.05 -4.56
CA TYR A 289 -12.19 17.43 -4.10
C TYR A 289 -12.85 17.65 -2.75
N GLY A 290 -12.41 18.68 -2.04
CA GLY A 290 -12.92 19.09 -0.74
C GLY A 290 -11.98 18.83 0.42
N ILE A 291 -11.14 17.80 0.30
CA ILE A 291 -10.07 17.46 1.26
C ILE A 291 -8.78 17.14 0.52
N GLU A 292 -7.66 17.15 1.24
CA GLU A 292 -6.40 16.64 0.69
C GLU A 292 -6.38 15.10 0.66
N THR A 293 -5.82 14.56 -0.41
CA THR A 293 -5.66 13.11 -0.59
C THR A 293 -4.26 12.78 -1.10
N ASN A 294 -3.88 11.52 -1.02
CA ASN A 294 -2.62 11.06 -1.60
C ASN A 294 -2.70 10.78 -3.12
N LEU A 295 -3.79 11.17 -3.80
CA LEU A 295 -4.03 10.86 -5.22
C LEU A 295 -2.89 11.31 -6.14
N LEU A 296 -2.48 12.58 -6.04
CA LEU A 296 -1.39 13.12 -6.86
C LEU A 296 -0.05 12.45 -6.56
N TRP A 297 0.18 12.08 -5.31
CA TRP A 297 1.37 11.34 -4.93
C TRP A 297 1.35 9.91 -5.46
N LEU A 298 0.20 9.22 -5.51
CA LEU A 298 0.05 7.91 -6.14
C LEU A 298 0.33 7.97 -7.65
N ARG A 299 -0.10 9.01 -8.34
CA ARG A 299 0.25 9.27 -9.75
C ARG A 299 1.76 9.37 -9.93
N HIS A 300 2.42 10.17 -9.06
CA HIS A 300 3.88 10.26 -9.07
C HIS A 300 4.54 8.92 -8.75
N LEU A 301 4.04 8.17 -7.78
CA LEU A 301 4.55 6.84 -7.41
C LEU A 301 4.58 5.90 -8.62
N CYS A 302 3.52 5.88 -9.44
CA CYS A 302 3.48 5.07 -10.66
C CYS A 302 4.57 5.44 -11.68
N SER A 303 5.09 6.67 -11.65
CA SER A 303 6.15 7.13 -12.56
C SER A 303 7.58 6.87 -12.06
N LEU A 304 7.76 6.43 -10.79
CA LEU A 304 9.08 6.20 -10.23
C LEU A 304 9.82 5.07 -10.96
N PRO A 305 11.12 5.23 -11.25
CA PRO A 305 11.91 4.19 -11.92
C PRO A 305 11.90 2.85 -11.18
N GLU A 306 11.91 2.86 -9.84
CA GLU A 306 11.86 1.67 -9.00
C GLU A 306 10.53 0.92 -9.15
N VAL A 307 9.43 1.67 -9.27
CA VAL A 307 8.08 1.11 -9.52
C VAL A 307 8.01 0.54 -10.93
N GLN A 308 8.44 1.32 -11.93
CA GLN A 308 8.45 0.90 -13.33
C GLN A 308 9.25 -0.40 -13.54
N GLN A 309 10.40 -0.52 -12.89
CA GLN A 309 11.30 -1.66 -13.00
C GLN A 309 10.93 -2.84 -12.07
N GLY A 310 9.93 -2.69 -11.19
CA GLY A 310 9.59 -3.71 -10.20
C GLY A 310 10.70 -3.99 -9.17
N ARG A 311 11.44 -2.96 -8.77
CA ARG A 311 12.60 -3.03 -7.87
C ARG A 311 12.38 -2.32 -6.54
N ILE A 312 11.13 -2.24 -6.10
CA ILE A 312 10.78 -1.60 -4.84
C ILE A 312 11.24 -2.49 -3.68
N ILE A 313 11.86 -1.86 -2.69
CA ILE A 313 12.13 -2.44 -1.37
C ILE A 313 11.36 -1.66 -0.31
N THR A 314 11.20 -2.22 0.88
CA THR A 314 10.41 -1.61 1.96
C THR A 314 10.89 -0.21 2.38
N ALA A 315 12.17 0.11 2.12
CA ALA A 315 12.74 1.43 2.40
C ALA A 315 12.54 2.45 1.26
N THR A 316 12.11 2.04 0.06
CA THR A 316 12.10 2.90 -1.14
C THR A 316 11.28 4.17 -0.92
N LEU A 317 10.06 4.06 -0.41
CA LEU A 317 9.16 5.22 -0.29
C LEU A 317 9.58 6.22 0.78
N GLY A 318 10.40 5.79 1.75
CA GLY A 318 10.97 6.69 2.76
C GLY A 318 11.95 7.72 2.19
N GLY A 319 12.53 7.47 1.02
CA GLY A 319 13.46 8.35 0.33
C GLY A 319 12.85 9.20 -0.79
N VAL A 320 11.58 8.98 -1.11
CA VAL A 320 10.91 9.68 -2.22
C VAL A 320 10.67 11.14 -1.85
N GLN A 321 11.31 12.04 -2.62
CA GLN A 321 11.03 13.48 -2.57
C GLN A 321 9.89 13.78 -3.52
N TRP A 322 8.84 14.39 -3.01
CA TRP A 322 7.69 14.80 -3.80
C TRP A 322 7.14 16.13 -3.30
N GLN A 323 6.80 16.98 -4.24
CA GLN A 323 6.10 18.24 -3.98
C GLN A 323 4.92 18.33 -4.94
N PRO A 324 3.74 18.70 -4.46
CA PRO A 324 2.60 18.90 -5.34
C PRO A 324 2.88 20.04 -6.32
N PRO A 325 2.32 20.01 -7.53
CA PRO A 325 2.32 21.16 -8.40
C PRO A 325 1.49 22.27 -7.73
N THR A 326 2.15 23.32 -7.27
CA THR A 326 1.53 24.41 -6.53
C THR A 326 1.85 25.76 -7.15
N LEU A 327 0.93 26.70 -6.99
CA LEU A 327 1.17 28.12 -7.24
C LEU A 327 1.34 28.82 -5.90
N ASP A 328 2.53 29.36 -5.66
CA ASP A 328 2.81 30.14 -4.45
C ASP A 328 2.40 31.60 -4.69
N ILE A 329 1.36 32.05 -4.01
CA ILE A 329 0.92 33.43 -4.06
C ILE A 329 1.78 34.26 -3.12
N LEU A 330 2.84 34.90 -3.65
CA LEU A 330 3.77 35.72 -2.87
C LEU A 330 3.14 37.04 -2.38
N SER A 331 2.20 37.59 -3.15
CA SER A 331 1.44 38.77 -2.78
C SER A 331 0.06 38.67 -3.41
N GLY A 332 -0.96 38.53 -2.58
CA GLY A 332 -2.36 38.57 -3.04
C GLY A 332 -2.82 39.99 -3.36
N GLY A 333 -3.69 40.15 -4.37
CA GLY A 333 -4.41 41.38 -4.59
C GLY A 333 -5.52 41.59 -3.54
N THR A 334 -6.33 42.65 -3.76
CA THR A 334 -7.53 42.90 -2.93
C THR A 334 -8.52 41.72 -3.00
N LEU A 335 -8.63 41.12 -4.19
CA LEU A 335 -9.42 39.90 -4.44
C LEU A 335 -8.77 39.12 -5.60
N THR A 336 -8.30 37.90 -5.31
CA THR A 336 -7.71 37.03 -6.33
C THR A 336 -8.56 35.74 -6.40
N THR A 337 -9.06 35.42 -7.58
CA THR A 337 -9.87 34.23 -7.83
C THR A 337 -9.42 33.54 -9.11
N VAL A 338 -9.57 32.21 -9.16
CA VAL A 338 -9.45 31.45 -10.41
C VAL A 338 -10.66 31.76 -11.28
N GLN A 339 -10.43 32.06 -12.58
CA GLN A 339 -11.48 32.38 -13.53
C GLN A 339 -11.41 31.42 -14.71
N ASP A 340 -12.59 30.94 -15.12
CA ASP A 340 -12.77 30.14 -16.32
C ASP A 340 -13.07 31.01 -17.54
N ALA A 341 -12.77 30.53 -18.73
CA ALA A 341 -13.27 31.11 -19.96
C ALA A 341 -14.42 30.24 -20.52
N PRO A 342 -15.62 30.81 -20.74
CA PRO A 342 -15.99 32.25 -20.77
C PRO A 342 -16.42 32.82 -19.40
N GLY A 343 -16.23 32.13 -18.29
CA GLY A 343 -16.67 32.54 -16.98
C GLY A 343 -17.90 31.74 -16.50
N ARG A 344 -18.52 32.17 -15.41
CA ARG A 344 -19.64 31.46 -14.73
C ARG A 344 -20.99 31.74 -15.45
N VAL A 345 -21.12 31.20 -16.64
CA VAL A 345 -22.32 31.35 -17.47
C VAL A 345 -23.52 30.60 -16.84
N GLY A 346 -24.71 31.19 -16.88
CA GLY A 346 -25.95 30.55 -16.43
C GLY A 346 -26.39 30.89 -14.99
N TYR A 347 -25.58 31.58 -14.20
CA TYR A 347 -25.90 31.91 -12.80
C TYR A 347 -26.42 33.34 -12.58
N TRP A 348 -26.66 34.09 -13.65
CA TRP A 348 -27.15 35.46 -13.56
C TRP A 348 -28.50 35.58 -12.81
N HIS A 349 -29.35 34.60 -13.00
CA HIS A 349 -30.68 34.55 -12.36
C HIS A 349 -30.64 34.44 -10.83
N VAL A 350 -29.52 34.01 -10.25
CA VAL A 350 -29.27 33.95 -8.80
C VAL A 350 -28.34 35.07 -8.32
N GLY A 351 -28.08 36.06 -9.17
CA GLY A 351 -27.28 37.25 -8.84
C GLY A 351 -25.76 37.07 -8.94
N VAL A 352 -25.27 35.94 -9.52
CA VAL A 352 -23.84 35.73 -9.74
C VAL A 352 -23.47 36.19 -11.16
N PRO A 353 -22.62 37.21 -11.29
CA PRO A 353 -22.19 37.71 -12.61
C PRO A 353 -21.28 36.67 -13.29
N PRO A 354 -21.24 36.64 -14.61
CA PRO A 354 -20.41 35.69 -15.35
C PRO A 354 -18.92 35.79 -15.03
N SER A 355 -18.41 36.98 -14.74
CA SER A 355 -16.97 37.18 -14.53
C SER A 355 -16.15 36.68 -15.74
N GLY A 356 -15.07 36.00 -15.54
CA GLY A 356 -14.19 35.56 -16.61
C GLY A 356 -13.13 36.60 -16.98
N PRO A 357 -12.31 36.35 -17.99
CA PRO A 357 -11.25 37.26 -18.39
C PRO A 357 -11.80 38.54 -18.97
N PHE A 358 -11.34 39.67 -18.45
CA PHE A 358 -11.73 41.01 -18.96
C PHE A 358 -11.33 41.23 -20.44
N ASP A 359 -10.11 40.76 -20.78
CA ASP A 359 -9.62 40.73 -22.16
C ASP A 359 -9.43 39.24 -22.57
N SER A 360 -10.46 38.68 -23.18
CA SER A 360 -10.47 37.30 -23.66
C SER A 360 -9.35 37.00 -24.68
N ARG A 361 -8.95 38.00 -25.47
CA ARG A 361 -7.89 37.80 -26.46
C ARG A 361 -6.51 37.72 -25.83
N ALA A 362 -6.22 38.59 -24.86
CA ALA A 362 -4.98 38.56 -24.11
C ALA A 362 -4.87 37.26 -23.31
N PHE A 363 -5.96 36.84 -22.66
CA PHE A 363 -6.06 35.58 -21.94
C PHE A 363 -5.76 34.37 -22.84
N GLN A 364 -6.43 34.23 -23.97
CA GLN A 364 -6.21 33.15 -24.93
C GLN A 364 -4.79 33.18 -25.53
N LEU A 365 -4.24 34.37 -25.79
CA LEU A 365 -2.87 34.48 -26.27
C LEU A 365 -1.87 34.05 -25.22
N GLY A 366 -2.06 34.41 -23.96
CA GLY A 366 -1.23 33.97 -22.84
C GLY A 366 -1.21 32.45 -22.70
N ASN A 367 -2.37 31.83 -22.74
CA ASN A 367 -2.46 30.34 -22.69
C ASN A 367 -1.73 29.69 -23.87
N ARG A 368 -1.90 30.19 -25.09
CA ARG A 368 -1.22 29.65 -26.28
C ARG A 368 0.30 29.81 -26.21
N LEU A 369 0.80 30.94 -25.66
CA LEU A 369 2.24 31.15 -25.47
C LEU A 369 2.85 30.14 -24.48
N LEU A 370 2.05 29.66 -23.54
CA LEU A 370 2.43 28.65 -22.56
C LEU A 370 2.13 27.20 -23.00
N ASN A 371 1.66 27.00 -24.23
CA ASN A 371 1.22 25.71 -24.76
C ASN A 371 0.01 25.09 -24.02
N ASN A 372 -0.79 25.90 -23.36
CA ASN A 372 -2.05 25.48 -22.76
C ASN A 372 -3.19 25.52 -23.78
N ASP A 373 -4.33 24.87 -23.46
CA ASP A 373 -5.57 25.12 -24.15
C ASP A 373 -5.91 26.61 -24.07
N ALA A 374 -6.45 27.18 -25.15
CA ALA A 374 -6.74 28.61 -25.21
C ALA A 374 -7.77 29.07 -24.15
N GLN A 375 -8.55 28.15 -23.60
CA GLN A 375 -9.58 28.41 -22.59
C GLN A 375 -9.19 27.88 -21.20
N ALA A 376 -7.96 27.39 -20.99
CA ALA A 376 -7.49 26.94 -19.67
C ALA A 376 -7.63 28.06 -18.62
N ALA A 377 -8.08 27.69 -17.40
CA ALA A 377 -8.29 28.60 -16.28
C ALA A 377 -7.00 29.23 -15.76
#